data_422a389a035f804131291eca99d1b218
#
_entry.id   422a389a035f804131291eca99d1b218
#
_cell.length_a   1.000
_cell.length_b   1.000
_cell.length_c   1.000
_cell.angle_alpha   90.00
_cell.angle_beta   90.00
_cell.angle_gamma   90.00
#
_symmetry.space_group_name_H-M   'P 1'
#
loop_
_entity.id
_entity.type
_entity.pdbx_description
1 polymer ?
#
loop_
_entity_poly.entity_id
_entity_poly.type
_entity_poly.pdbx_seq_one_letter_code
_entity_poly.pdbx_strand_id
1 'polypeptide(L)'
;MPVFDIGLEQVSLSYATKNICDNVTVGVNEGDRIGIVGRNGDGKTTVLHLLSGSQQPDSGRVSARNGLSLGILEQYDSLDDNDTVQQAALGGQEEYEWASRQHTREIVETLLSSIGLDSRIGSLSGGQRRRVDLARLLLGDWDILLLDEPTNHLDMATIRWLAEHLKDRWQRNAGALLVVTHDRWFLDDVCTHMWEVHDGDIDPFEGGYSAYIEQRVERDRQADAAEARRRNLARKELAWLARGARARSTKQKFHVKAARELIADVPDARNTLQLKQMAVSRLGKMVVDLEDVSVAYPGNNGADEETSSGAGHTVLDDITWLIGPGDRFGIVGANGAGKSTLLHVIDGSLEPSSGRVRIGKTVKFAVLSQRLDELEGLGEYTVNEVLGRYRSVYLVDGKETTPVQLMERLGFESAQLMTPVRDLSGGQKRRMQLLLILLDEPNVLIMDEPGNDLDTDMLAVMEDLLDTWPGTLIVVSHDSYLLERVTDQQFALDNGKIVHLPGGINDYFDMLDRSADNGRHLGASAAVSQAAPEQDGDRGKALRAAKREASRRAGSIERKINKLNASRTGIESQMAACDPGDYEGLSRLNAQLHGIEAEIAGLEEEWLGLQEFMEDTGPNFNTEKYGN
;
A
#
# COMPACT_ATOMS: atom_id res chain seq x y z
N MET A 1 -7.89 10.10 32.73
CA MET A 1 -7.50 11.10 31.72
C MET A 1 -6.22 10.58 31.08
N PRO A 2 -6.06 10.62 29.79
CA PRO A 2 -4.79 10.23 29.17
C PRO A 2 -3.66 11.10 29.77
N VAL A 3 -2.52 10.48 29.99
CA VAL A 3 -1.34 11.18 30.52
C VAL A 3 -0.60 11.77 29.31
N PHE A 4 -0.31 13.06 29.35
CA PHE A 4 0.47 13.73 28.31
C PHE A 4 1.94 13.31 28.40
N ASP A 5 2.49 12.87 27.29
CA ASP A 5 3.89 12.44 27.19
C ASP A 5 4.77 13.48 26.52
N ILE A 6 4.43 13.91 25.29
CA ILE A 6 5.23 14.84 24.50
C ILE A 6 4.34 15.63 23.54
N GLY A 7 4.74 16.84 23.15
CA GLY A 7 4.01 17.62 22.17
C GLY A 7 4.74 18.87 21.70
N LEU A 8 4.22 19.44 20.63
CA LEU A 8 4.62 20.71 20.05
C LEU A 8 3.68 21.80 20.56
N GLU A 9 4.20 22.90 21.07
CA GLU A 9 3.42 24.06 21.54
C GLU A 9 3.79 25.29 20.73
N GLN A 10 2.89 25.74 19.85
CA GLN A 10 3.05 26.91 18.97
C GLN A 10 4.37 26.87 18.20
N VAL A 11 4.73 25.69 17.70
CA VAL A 11 6.00 25.48 16.99
C VAL A 11 5.92 26.01 15.57
N SER A 12 6.92 26.82 15.20
CA SER A 12 7.15 27.20 13.81
C SER A 12 8.58 26.82 13.42
N LEU A 13 8.72 26.30 12.21
CA LEU A 13 10.00 25.94 11.59
C LEU A 13 9.94 26.18 10.10
N SER A 14 10.89 26.93 9.57
CA SER A 14 11.00 27.22 8.15
C SER A 14 12.41 26.96 7.62
N TYR A 15 12.47 26.34 6.45
CA TYR A 15 13.69 26.32 5.65
C TYR A 15 13.62 27.44 4.60
N ALA A 16 14.77 27.79 4.01
CA ALA A 16 14.91 28.94 3.12
C ALA A 16 13.83 29.09 2.02
N THR A 17 13.21 27.98 1.61
CA THR A 17 12.23 27.92 0.51
C THR A 17 10.85 27.44 0.91
N LYS A 18 10.68 26.88 2.14
CA LYS A 18 9.41 26.26 2.55
C LYS A 18 9.18 26.38 4.06
N ASN A 19 7.96 26.78 4.46
CA ASN A 19 7.48 26.61 5.83
C ASN A 19 7.11 25.15 6.06
N ILE A 20 7.66 24.55 7.12
CA ILE A 20 7.38 23.17 7.50
C ILE A 20 6.32 23.13 8.60
N CYS A 21 6.40 24.02 9.57
CA CYS A 21 5.41 24.21 10.62
C CYS A 21 5.15 25.70 10.79
N ASP A 22 3.88 26.09 10.97
CA ASP A 22 3.48 27.45 11.23
C ASP A 22 2.52 27.50 12.42
N ASN A 23 3.07 27.80 13.62
CA ASN A 23 2.32 27.88 14.86
C ASN A 23 1.57 26.59 15.25
N VAL A 24 2.16 25.43 14.97
CA VAL A 24 1.54 24.11 15.19
C VAL A 24 1.49 23.76 16.67
N THR A 25 0.35 23.22 17.12
CA THR A 25 0.16 22.72 18.48
C THR A 25 -0.50 21.35 18.41
N VAL A 26 0.28 20.30 18.72
CA VAL A 26 -0.20 18.89 18.78
C VAL A 26 0.45 18.18 19.95
N GLY A 27 -0.23 17.18 20.48
CA GLY A 27 0.24 16.41 21.64
C GLY A 27 0.06 14.92 21.47
N VAL A 28 0.94 14.17 22.09
CA VAL A 28 0.96 12.72 22.16
C VAL A 28 0.71 12.32 23.60
N ASN A 29 -0.23 11.42 23.82
CA ASN A 29 -0.56 10.91 25.12
C ASN A 29 -0.14 9.45 25.25
N GLU A 30 -0.01 8.99 26.48
CA GLU A 30 0.20 7.58 26.78
C GLU A 30 -0.93 6.72 26.19
N GLY A 31 -0.56 5.69 25.42
CA GLY A 31 -1.48 4.82 24.70
C GLY A 31 -1.77 5.22 23.25
N ASP A 32 -1.30 6.39 22.79
CA ASP A 32 -1.56 6.84 21.43
C ASP A 32 -0.77 6.02 20.41
N ARG A 33 -1.42 5.73 19.28
CA ARG A 33 -0.85 5.08 18.10
C ARG A 33 -1.15 5.97 16.91
N ILE A 34 -0.18 6.79 16.49
CA ILE A 34 -0.37 7.88 15.55
C ILE A 34 0.34 7.57 14.24
N GLY A 35 -0.42 7.51 13.15
CA GLY A 35 0.12 7.47 11.80
C GLY A 35 0.29 8.88 11.23
N ILE A 36 1.46 9.21 10.71
CA ILE A 36 1.75 10.51 10.12
C ILE A 36 1.75 10.37 8.60
N VAL A 37 0.85 11.09 7.94
CA VAL A 37 0.67 11.08 6.49
C VAL A 37 0.80 12.49 5.90
N GLY A 38 0.96 12.59 4.60
CA GLY A 38 1.11 13.85 3.86
C GLY A 38 2.03 13.66 2.66
N ARG A 39 2.16 14.69 1.82
CA ARG A 39 2.98 14.63 0.61
C ARG A 39 4.46 14.54 0.95
N ASN A 40 5.23 14.04 0.00
CA ASN A 40 6.69 14.03 0.12
C ASN A 40 7.23 15.47 0.16
N GLY A 41 8.02 15.76 1.19
CA GLY A 41 8.58 17.07 1.44
C GLY A 41 7.70 18.00 2.31
N ASP A 42 6.52 17.58 2.80
CA ASP A 42 5.68 18.40 3.69
C ASP A 42 6.21 18.45 5.14
N GLY A 43 7.24 17.66 5.45
CA GLY A 43 7.92 17.75 6.74
C GLY A 43 7.60 16.63 7.73
N LYS A 44 7.05 15.50 7.30
CA LYS A 44 6.74 14.32 8.15
C LYS A 44 7.94 13.90 9.03
N THR A 45 9.09 13.64 8.41
CA THR A 45 10.35 13.32 9.10
C THR A 45 10.80 14.46 10.02
N THR A 46 10.60 15.72 9.60
CA THR A 46 10.95 16.89 10.42
C THR A 46 10.10 16.97 11.68
N VAL A 47 8.82 16.60 11.62
CA VAL A 47 7.95 16.51 12.82
C VAL A 47 8.50 15.46 13.80
N LEU A 48 8.95 14.28 13.33
CA LEU A 48 9.62 13.29 14.18
C LEU A 48 10.92 13.85 14.81
N HIS A 49 11.73 14.58 14.02
CA HIS A 49 12.95 15.21 14.52
C HIS A 49 12.69 16.32 15.54
N LEU A 50 11.62 17.10 15.39
CA LEU A 50 11.20 18.09 16.40
C LEU A 50 10.81 17.39 17.71
N LEU A 51 9.98 16.33 17.63
CA LEU A 51 9.56 15.56 18.81
C LEU A 51 10.74 14.85 19.48
N SER A 52 11.68 14.29 18.73
CA SER A 52 12.88 13.65 19.30
C SER A 52 13.88 14.65 19.90
N GLY A 53 13.73 15.95 19.57
CA GLY A 53 14.68 17.00 19.98
C GLY A 53 15.96 17.04 19.15
N SER A 54 16.09 16.24 18.09
CA SER A 54 17.23 16.30 17.16
C SER A 54 17.19 17.55 16.29
N GLN A 55 16.00 18.15 16.07
CA GLN A 55 15.79 19.43 15.42
C GLN A 55 15.18 20.43 16.41
N GLN A 56 15.76 21.65 16.46
CA GLN A 56 15.19 22.75 17.26
C GLN A 56 14.21 23.56 16.41
N PRO A 57 13.06 24.00 16.96
CA PRO A 57 12.14 24.91 16.26
C PRO A 57 12.68 26.34 16.20
N ASP A 58 12.25 27.11 15.21
CA ASP A 58 12.55 28.55 15.10
C ASP A 58 11.81 29.36 16.18
N SER A 59 10.57 28.93 16.52
CA SER A 59 9.77 29.51 17.60
C SER A 59 8.85 28.45 18.21
N GLY A 60 8.27 28.73 19.36
CA GLY A 60 7.52 27.76 20.16
C GLY A 60 8.41 26.87 21.01
N ARG A 61 7.89 25.76 21.46
CA ARG A 61 8.65 24.80 22.29
C ARG A 61 8.14 23.37 22.12
N VAL A 62 9.03 22.42 22.35
CA VAL A 62 8.70 21.01 22.54
C VAL A 62 8.58 20.74 24.03
N SER A 63 7.43 20.26 24.48
CA SER A 63 7.16 19.90 25.86
C SER A 63 7.19 18.39 25.99
N ALA A 64 7.93 17.86 26.96
CA ALA A 64 8.01 16.43 27.22
C ALA A 64 7.92 16.14 28.73
N ARG A 65 7.36 15.00 29.08
CA ARG A 65 7.33 14.48 30.45
C ARG A 65 8.77 14.18 30.91
N ASN A 66 9.08 14.50 32.16
CA ASN A 66 10.40 14.24 32.71
C ASN A 66 10.70 12.73 32.76
N GLY A 67 11.89 12.36 32.29
CA GLY A 67 12.37 10.98 32.31
C GLY A 67 11.80 10.10 31.19
N LEU A 68 11.18 10.70 30.16
CA LEU A 68 10.65 9.99 29.01
C LEU A 68 11.80 9.37 28.19
N SER A 69 11.71 8.07 27.88
CA SER A 69 12.62 7.37 26.97
C SER A 69 12.06 7.34 25.55
N LEU A 70 12.85 7.82 24.58
CA LEU A 70 12.47 7.87 23.18
C LEU A 70 13.37 6.97 22.34
N GLY A 71 12.76 6.08 21.56
CA GLY A 71 13.42 5.33 20.51
C GLY A 71 13.06 5.90 19.13
N ILE A 72 14.04 6.16 18.29
CA ILE A 72 13.81 6.66 16.93
C ILE A 72 14.47 5.75 15.89
N LEU A 73 13.71 5.42 14.85
CA LEU A 73 14.21 4.85 13.61
C LEU A 73 14.24 5.97 12.58
N GLU A 74 15.42 6.43 12.22
CA GLU A 74 15.60 7.49 11.23
C GLU A 74 15.61 6.91 9.80
N GLN A 75 15.45 7.76 8.79
CA GLN A 75 15.50 7.34 7.38
C GLN A 75 16.86 6.75 6.98
N TYR A 76 17.96 7.27 7.56
CA TYR A 76 19.32 6.74 7.42
C TYR A 76 19.77 6.15 8.73
N ASP A 77 20.36 4.95 8.69
CA ASP A 77 20.90 4.31 9.89
C ASP A 77 22.15 5.01 10.40
N SER A 78 22.39 4.91 11.72
CA SER A 78 23.56 5.43 12.40
C SER A 78 24.50 4.31 12.87
N LEU A 79 24.43 3.11 12.24
CA LEU A 79 25.23 1.95 12.59
C LEU A 79 26.69 2.14 12.18
N ASP A 80 27.64 1.66 13.03
CA ASP A 80 29.07 1.67 12.68
C ASP A 80 29.38 0.54 11.70
N ASP A 81 29.99 0.88 10.57
CA ASP A 81 30.36 -0.06 9.51
C ASP A 81 31.33 -1.17 9.96
N ASN A 82 32.09 -0.92 11.05
CA ASN A 82 33.05 -1.85 11.60
C ASN A 82 32.43 -2.87 12.56
N ASP A 83 31.26 -2.59 13.11
CA ASP A 83 30.58 -3.49 14.03
C ASP A 83 30.06 -4.72 13.29
N THR A 84 29.93 -5.83 14.02
CA THR A 84 29.15 -6.98 13.57
C THR A 84 27.66 -6.75 13.83
N VAL A 85 26.80 -7.50 13.11
CA VAL A 85 25.36 -7.50 13.34
C VAL A 85 25.03 -7.80 14.79
N GLN A 86 25.72 -8.77 15.40
CA GLN A 86 25.56 -9.12 16.81
C GLN A 86 25.91 -7.95 17.74
N GLN A 87 26.99 -7.23 17.47
CA GLN A 87 27.38 -6.05 18.25
C GLN A 87 26.37 -4.92 18.09
N ALA A 88 25.98 -4.61 16.87
CA ALA A 88 25.08 -3.52 16.56
C ALA A 88 23.65 -3.74 17.08
N ALA A 89 23.07 -4.93 16.88
CA ALA A 89 21.69 -5.23 17.25
C ALA A 89 21.54 -5.72 18.70
N LEU A 90 22.46 -6.57 19.16
CA LEU A 90 22.35 -7.29 20.44
C LEU A 90 23.32 -6.79 21.51
N GLY A 91 24.09 -5.72 21.22
CA GLY A 91 25.10 -5.20 22.16
C GLY A 91 26.21 -6.20 22.48
N GLY A 92 26.49 -7.14 21.59
CA GLY A 92 27.50 -8.19 21.77
C GLY A 92 27.11 -9.31 22.74
N GLN A 93 25.81 -9.43 23.09
CA GLN A 93 25.32 -10.54 23.94
C GLN A 93 25.60 -11.89 23.26
N GLU A 94 26.02 -12.88 24.07
CA GLU A 94 26.25 -14.25 23.60
C GLU A 94 24.91 -14.93 23.23
N GLU A 95 24.96 -15.90 22.33
CA GLU A 95 23.76 -16.59 21.81
C GLU A 95 22.87 -17.15 22.92
N TYR A 96 23.46 -17.78 23.95
CA TYR A 96 22.70 -18.33 25.07
C TYR A 96 21.97 -17.28 25.91
N GLU A 97 22.42 -16.01 25.92
CA GLU A 97 21.80 -14.92 26.67
C GLU A 97 20.57 -14.39 25.95
N TRP A 98 20.69 -14.04 24.67
CA TRP A 98 19.58 -13.49 23.93
C TRP A 98 18.55 -14.55 23.50
N ALA A 99 19.00 -15.77 23.13
CA ALA A 99 18.13 -16.87 22.72
C ALA A 99 17.26 -17.42 23.86
N SER A 100 17.66 -17.20 25.14
CA SER A 100 16.87 -17.58 26.30
C SER A 100 15.60 -16.71 26.47
N ARG A 101 15.59 -15.50 25.92
CA ARG A 101 14.48 -14.56 25.99
C ARG A 101 13.59 -14.72 24.75
N GLN A 102 12.35 -15.20 24.94
CA GLN A 102 11.43 -15.45 23.82
C GLN A 102 11.26 -14.24 22.92
N HIS A 103 11.03 -13.05 23.47
CA HIS A 103 10.85 -11.80 22.73
C HIS A 103 12.09 -11.44 21.88
N THR A 104 13.30 -11.53 22.45
CA THR A 104 14.54 -11.25 21.72
C THR A 104 14.76 -12.24 20.58
N ARG A 105 14.52 -13.54 20.85
CA ARG A 105 14.64 -14.59 19.86
C ARG A 105 13.70 -14.38 18.68
N GLU A 106 12.44 -14.02 18.95
CA GLU A 106 11.44 -13.75 17.91
C GLU A 106 11.85 -12.59 16.99
N ILE A 107 12.35 -11.48 17.55
CA ILE A 107 12.88 -10.35 16.77
C ILE A 107 14.07 -10.79 15.89
N VAL A 108 15.01 -11.53 16.46
CA VAL A 108 16.21 -12.00 15.74
C VAL A 108 15.83 -12.98 14.63
N GLU A 109 14.98 -13.96 14.92
CA GLU A 109 14.52 -14.96 13.95
C GLU A 109 13.74 -14.32 12.80
N THR A 110 12.95 -13.27 13.06
CA THR A 110 12.15 -12.62 12.03
C THR A 110 12.96 -11.62 11.21
N LEU A 111 13.70 -10.73 11.83
CA LEU A 111 14.39 -9.64 11.13
C LEU A 111 15.79 -10.02 10.63
N LEU A 112 16.51 -10.89 11.35
CA LEU A 112 17.93 -11.16 11.12
C LEU A 112 18.23 -12.58 10.61
N SER A 113 17.21 -13.46 10.43
CA SER A 113 17.42 -14.86 10.02
C SER A 113 18.22 -15.04 8.72
N SER A 114 18.08 -14.10 7.79
CA SER A 114 18.80 -14.12 6.50
C SER A 114 20.15 -13.38 6.54
N ILE A 115 20.59 -12.91 7.71
CA ILE A 115 21.79 -12.10 7.89
C ILE A 115 22.69 -12.80 8.91
N GLY A 116 23.92 -13.10 8.53
CA GLY A 116 24.87 -13.69 9.47
C GLY A 116 25.19 -12.72 10.62
N LEU A 117 25.05 -13.17 11.88
CA LEU A 117 25.30 -12.32 13.05
C LEU A 117 26.76 -11.84 13.13
N ASP A 118 27.70 -12.60 12.57
CA ASP A 118 29.12 -12.25 12.48
C ASP A 118 29.46 -11.33 11.30
N SER A 119 28.49 -11.07 10.41
CA SER A 119 28.69 -10.19 9.25
C SER A 119 28.93 -8.75 9.70
N ARG A 120 29.84 -8.05 9.03
CA ARG A 120 30.08 -6.62 9.30
C ARG A 120 28.99 -5.76 8.69
N ILE A 121 28.54 -4.73 9.41
CA ILE A 121 27.52 -3.79 8.96
C ILE A 121 27.88 -3.16 7.61
N GLY A 122 29.16 -2.77 7.41
CA GLY A 122 29.63 -2.17 6.15
C GLY A 122 29.53 -3.09 4.92
N SER A 123 29.35 -4.42 5.09
CA SER A 123 29.17 -5.37 3.99
C SER A 123 27.70 -5.63 3.63
N LEU A 124 26.76 -5.09 4.40
CA LEU A 124 25.34 -5.34 4.24
C LEU A 124 24.72 -4.42 3.17
N SER A 125 23.68 -4.92 2.50
CA SER A 125 22.82 -4.08 1.66
C SER A 125 22.04 -3.07 2.51
N GLY A 126 21.56 -1.97 1.90
CA GLY A 126 20.77 -0.97 2.60
C GLY A 126 19.55 -1.56 3.31
N GLY A 127 18.82 -2.48 2.67
CA GLY A 127 17.69 -3.17 3.29
C GLY A 127 18.07 -4.10 4.45
N GLN A 128 19.26 -4.73 4.40
CA GLN A 128 19.78 -5.52 5.51
C GLN A 128 20.17 -4.62 6.69
N ARG A 129 20.88 -3.52 6.44
CA ARG A 129 21.21 -2.52 7.46
C ARG A 129 19.96 -1.99 8.15
N ARG A 130 18.91 -1.68 7.37
CA ARG A 130 17.63 -1.20 7.89
C ARG A 130 16.99 -2.22 8.84
N ARG A 131 17.02 -3.50 8.50
CA ARG A 131 16.50 -4.58 9.38
C ARG A 131 17.30 -4.71 10.66
N VAL A 132 18.62 -4.54 10.60
CA VAL A 132 19.48 -4.57 11.80
C VAL A 132 19.16 -3.38 12.72
N ASP A 133 18.98 -2.19 12.17
CA ASP A 133 18.65 -0.98 12.94
C ASP A 133 17.25 -1.08 13.57
N LEU A 134 16.26 -1.57 12.81
CA LEU A 134 14.94 -1.86 13.35
C LEU A 134 14.98 -2.91 14.48
N ALA A 135 15.75 -4.00 14.31
CA ALA A 135 15.92 -5.02 15.36
C ALA A 135 16.54 -4.41 16.62
N ARG A 136 17.61 -3.61 16.48
CA ARG A 136 18.24 -2.87 17.59
C ARG A 136 17.24 -2.02 18.34
N LEU A 137 16.42 -1.28 17.62
CA LEU A 137 15.41 -0.41 18.21
C LEU A 137 14.31 -1.19 18.94
N LEU A 138 13.79 -2.25 18.33
CA LEU A 138 12.73 -3.08 18.93
C LEU A 138 13.19 -3.84 20.18
N LEU A 139 14.47 -4.15 20.29
CA LEU A 139 15.09 -4.79 21.46
C LEU A 139 15.25 -3.83 22.65
N GLY A 140 15.21 -2.50 22.42
CA GLY A 140 15.26 -1.49 23.45
C GLY A 140 13.93 -1.37 24.22
N ASP A 141 13.98 -0.80 25.41
CA ASP A 141 12.79 -0.49 26.22
C ASP A 141 12.53 1.02 26.15
N TRP A 142 11.44 1.40 25.49
CA TRP A 142 11.10 2.78 25.17
C TRP A 142 9.68 3.11 25.62
N ASP A 143 9.50 4.30 26.19
CA ASP A 143 8.16 4.85 26.46
C ASP A 143 7.47 5.24 25.15
N ILE A 144 8.21 5.84 24.23
CA ILE A 144 7.71 6.24 22.91
C ILE A 144 8.63 5.70 21.80
N LEU A 145 8.03 5.17 20.74
CA LEU A 145 8.73 4.84 19.49
C LEU A 145 8.33 5.82 18.38
N LEU A 146 9.35 6.36 17.72
CA LEU A 146 9.24 7.21 16.53
C LEU A 146 9.82 6.42 15.35
N LEU A 147 8.98 6.03 14.39
CA LEU A 147 9.40 5.18 13.26
C LEU A 147 9.22 5.93 11.95
N ASP A 148 10.31 6.18 11.22
CA ASP A 148 10.28 6.78 9.89
C ASP A 148 10.45 5.70 8.83
N GLU A 149 9.40 5.40 8.06
CA GLU A 149 9.31 4.39 7.01
C GLU A 149 9.81 2.99 7.46
N PRO A 150 9.27 2.40 8.56
CA PRO A 150 9.73 1.11 9.08
C PRO A 150 9.38 -0.07 8.16
N THR A 151 8.41 0.08 7.29
CA THR A 151 7.92 -0.98 6.38
C THR A 151 8.74 -1.11 5.10
N ASN A 152 9.57 -0.09 4.78
CA ASN A 152 10.39 -0.12 3.58
C ASN A 152 11.39 -1.29 3.59
N HIS A 153 11.50 -1.99 2.46
CA HIS A 153 12.34 -3.17 2.25
C HIS A 153 11.95 -4.40 3.10
N LEU A 154 10.81 -4.39 3.76
CA LEU A 154 10.23 -5.56 4.42
C LEU A 154 9.25 -6.25 3.46
N ASP A 155 9.13 -7.55 3.58
CA ASP A 155 8.07 -8.30 2.89
C ASP A 155 6.77 -8.33 3.72
N MET A 156 5.67 -8.72 3.10
CA MET A 156 4.35 -8.74 3.74
C MET A 156 4.30 -9.53 5.04
N ALA A 157 5.04 -10.65 5.11
CA ALA A 157 5.09 -11.47 6.31
C ALA A 157 5.75 -10.71 7.47
N THR A 158 6.86 -10.05 7.19
CA THR A 158 7.61 -9.24 8.16
C THR A 158 6.81 -7.98 8.56
N ILE A 159 6.11 -7.32 7.62
CA ILE A 159 5.25 -6.16 7.89
C ILE A 159 4.11 -6.56 8.83
N ARG A 160 3.44 -7.70 8.56
CA ARG A 160 2.38 -8.22 9.42
C ARG A 160 2.89 -8.54 10.83
N TRP A 161 4.02 -9.24 10.91
CA TRP A 161 4.65 -9.52 12.20
C TRP A 161 5.00 -8.23 12.96
N LEU A 162 5.54 -7.22 12.26
CA LEU A 162 5.87 -5.92 12.87
C LEU A 162 4.62 -5.24 13.42
N ALA A 163 3.51 -5.27 12.67
CA ALA A 163 2.23 -4.71 13.11
C ALA A 163 1.73 -5.39 14.39
N GLU A 164 1.72 -6.73 14.43
CA GLU A 164 1.33 -7.51 15.61
C GLU A 164 2.26 -7.22 16.81
N HIS A 165 3.59 -7.21 16.56
CA HIS A 165 4.59 -6.91 17.59
C HIS A 165 4.42 -5.51 18.21
N LEU A 166 4.13 -4.49 17.40
CA LEU A 166 3.93 -3.12 17.88
C LEU A 166 2.59 -2.94 18.63
N LYS A 167 1.55 -3.69 18.27
CA LYS A 167 0.28 -3.70 19.01
C LYS A 167 0.45 -4.31 20.41
N ASP A 168 1.23 -5.37 20.50
CA ASP A 168 1.43 -6.12 21.75
C ASP A 168 2.60 -5.61 22.61
N ARG A 169 3.40 -4.65 22.09
CA ARG A 169 4.61 -4.17 22.74
C ARG A 169 4.38 -3.60 24.14
N TRP A 170 3.32 -2.84 24.33
CA TRP A 170 3.00 -2.21 25.60
C TRP A 170 1.70 -2.75 26.17
N GLN A 171 1.57 -2.67 27.50
CA GLN A 171 0.29 -2.94 28.14
C GLN A 171 -0.78 -1.97 27.63
N ARG A 172 -2.03 -2.35 27.76
CA ARG A 172 -3.15 -1.53 27.29
C ARG A 172 -3.09 -0.10 27.88
N ASN A 173 -3.15 0.89 27.01
CA ASN A 173 -3.03 2.32 27.31
C ASN A 173 -1.66 2.73 27.88
N ALA A 174 -0.59 2.01 27.61
CA ALA A 174 0.77 2.39 27.96
C ALA A 174 1.60 2.61 26.69
N GLY A 175 2.69 3.37 26.82
CA GLY A 175 3.60 3.73 25.75
C GLY A 175 2.93 4.47 24.60
N ALA A 176 3.68 5.02 23.68
CA ALA A 176 3.13 5.66 22.47
C ALA A 176 3.94 5.29 21.24
N LEU A 177 3.28 5.32 20.08
CA LEU A 177 3.87 5.06 18.77
C LEU A 177 3.52 6.19 17.83
N LEU A 178 4.54 6.74 17.16
CA LEU A 178 4.35 7.59 16.00
C LEU A 178 5.05 6.94 14.82
N VAL A 179 4.34 6.77 13.73
CA VAL A 179 4.89 6.13 12.54
C VAL A 179 4.62 6.96 11.29
N VAL A 180 5.66 7.24 10.53
CA VAL A 180 5.58 7.75 9.16
C VAL A 180 5.72 6.55 8.25
N THR A 181 4.72 6.24 7.44
CA THR A 181 4.80 5.22 6.40
C THR A 181 3.77 5.46 5.31
N HIS A 182 4.02 4.90 4.15
CA HIS A 182 3.08 4.88 3.03
C HIS A 182 2.32 3.56 2.92
N ASP A 183 2.59 2.60 3.80
CA ASP A 183 1.87 1.33 3.89
C ASP A 183 0.52 1.54 4.58
N ARG A 184 -0.53 1.58 3.77
CA ARG A 184 -1.91 1.88 4.19
C ARG A 184 -2.49 0.78 5.07
N TRP A 185 -2.18 -0.49 4.78
CA TRP A 185 -2.62 -1.61 5.58
C TRP A 185 -2.03 -1.55 6.99
N PHE A 186 -0.72 -1.28 7.08
CA PHE A 186 -0.04 -1.13 8.35
C PHE A 186 -0.61 0.03 9.19
N LEU A 187 -0.88 1.18 8.55
CA LEU A 187 -1.51 2.33 9.22
C LEU A 187 -2.90 2.00 9.74
N ASP A 188 -3.69 1.26 8.98
CA ASP A 188 -5.06 0.90 9.36
C ASP A 188 -5.08 -0.13 10.50
N ASP A 189 -4.13 -1.06 10.50
CA ASP A 189 -4.04 -2.15 11.48
C ASP A 189 -3.43 -1.72 12.82
N VAL A 190 -2.48 -0.77 12.80
CA VAL A 190 -1.71 -0.37 14.00
C VAL A 190 -2.18 0.95 14.61
N CYS A 191 -2.58 1.94 13.77
CA CYS A 191 -2.82 3.30 14.23
C CYS A 191 -4.27 3.52 14.67
N THR A 192 -4.43 4.26 15.77
CA THR A 192 -5.73 4.70 16.29
C THR A 192 -6.04 6.16 15.97
N HIS A 193 -5.04 6.90 15.57
CA HIS A 193 -5.14 8.31 15.16
C HIS A 193 -4.23 8.55 13.94
N MET A 194 -4.60 9.53 13.14
CA MET A 194 -3.80 9.97 11.99
C MET A 194 -3.50 11.45 12.10
N TRP A 195 -2.27 11.84 11.77
CA TRP A 195 -1.87 13.25 11.60
C TRP A 195 -1.58 13.50 10.13
N GLU A 196 -2.35 14.38 9.49
CA GLU A 196 -2.07 14.85 8.15
C GLU A 196 -1.19 16.09 8.22
N VAL A 197 0.03 16.01 7.68
CA VAL A 197 0.97 17.14 7.58
C VAL A 197 0.82 17.77 6.20
N HIS A 198 0.41 19.04 6.15
CA HIS A 198 0.20 19.77 4.90
C HIS A 198 0.34 21.28 5.12
N ASP A 199 0.90 21.99 4.15
CA ASP A 199 0.95 23.45 4.08
C ASP A 199 1.44 24.16 5.37
N GLY A 200 2.27 23.51 6.16
CA GLY A 200 2.80 24.03 7.43
C GLY A 200 1.89 23.78 8.64
N ASP A 201 0.83 23.01 8.50
CA ASP A 201 -0.08 22.65 9.58
C ASP A 201 -0.14 21.13 9.79
N ILE A 202 -0.69 20.71 10.93
CA ILE A 202 -0.92 19.29 11.27
C ILE A 202 -2.37 19.14 11.70
N ASP A 203 -3.16 18.43 10.88
CA ASP A 203 -4.54 18.10 11.20
C ASP A 203 -4.64 16.71 11.84
N PRO A 204 -5.11 16.58 13.09
CA PRO A 204 -5.36 15.29 13.72
C PRO A 204 -6.72 14.71 13.29
N PHE A 205 -6.75 13.40 13.04
CA PHE A 205 -7.95 12.62 12.72
C PHE A 205 -8.06 11.43 13.67
N GLU A 206 -9.28 11.02 14.02
CA GLU A 206 -9.55 9.83 14.81
C GLU A 206 -9.72 8.61 13.89
N GLY A 207 -9.19 7.45 14.33
CA GLY A 207 -9.26 6.19 13.59
C GLY A 207 -8.00 5.88 12.79
N GLY A 208 -8.00 4.72 12.09
CA GLY A 208 -6.94 4.29 11.19
C GLY A 208 -6.98 5.00 9.84
N TYR A 209 -6.22 4.47 8.89
CA TYR A 209 -6.09 5.07 7.55
C TYR A 209 -7.42 5.15 6.79
N SER A 210 -8.25 4.10 6.85
CA SER A 210 -9.56 4.07 6.18
C SER A 210 -10.50 5.17 6.71
N ALA A 211 -10.57 5.33 8.04
CA ALA A 211 -11.37 6.38 8.68
C ALA A 211 -10.84 7.79 8.33
N TYR A 212 -9.51 7.96 8.27
CA TYR A 212 -8.89 9.21 7.82
C TYR A 212 -9.31 9.58 6.41
N ILE A 213 -9.28 8.64 5.45
CA ILE A 213 -9.67 8.91 4.05
C ILE A 213 -11.13 9.36 3.96
N GLU A 214 -12.05 8.72 4.69
CA GLU A 214 -13.46 9.13 4.72
C GLU A 214 -13.62 10.56 5.26
N GLN A 215 -12.97 10.88 6.38
CA GLN A 215 -13.01 12.20 6.99
C GLN A 215 -12.37 13.26 6.11
N ARG A 216 -11.26 12.94 5.42
CA ARG A 216 -10.60 13.82 4.47
C ARG A 216 -11.49 14.14 3.28
N VAL A 217 -12.13 13.12 2.69
CA VAL A 217 -13.08 13.31 1.56
C VAL A 217 -14.25 14.20 1.97
N GLU A 218 -14.80 14.01 3.17
CA GLU A 218 -15.89 14.84 3.67
C GLU A 218 -15.44 16.29 3.94
N ARG A 219 -14.25 16.48 4.53
CA ARG A 219 -13.64 17.81 4.72
C ARG A 219 -13.46 18.53 3.37
N ASP A 220 -12.92 17.83 2.37
CA ASP A 220 -12.69 18.39 1.04
C ASP A 220 -14.03 18.76 0.36
N ARG A 221 -15.07 17.91 0.47
CA ARG A 221 -16.42 18.23 -0.02
C ARG A 221 -17.01 19.48 0.64
N GLN A 222 -16.83 19.62 1.95
CA GLN A 222 -17.29 20.81 2.69
C GLN A 222 -16.51 22.06 2.27
N ALA A 223 -15.19 21.95 2.08
CA ALA A 223 -14.35 23.04 1.58
C ALA A 223 -14.76 23.46 0.16
N ASP A 224 -14.99 22.51 -0.76
CA ASP A 224 -15.45 22.77 -2.12
C ASP A 224 -16.83 23.44 -2.13
N ALA A 225 -17.74 23.00 -1.27
CA ALA A 225 -19.07 23.62 -1.14
C ALA A 225 -18.98 25.04 -0.57
N ALA A 226 -18.11 25.29 0.41
CA ALA A 226 -17.83 26.61 0.96
C ALA A 226 -17.22 27.53 -0.11
N GLU A 227 -16.24 27.02 -0.86
CA GLU A 227 -15.58 27.73 -1.96
C GLU A 227 -16.58 28.07 -3.09
N ALA A 228 -17.44 27.13 -3.47
CA ALA A 228 -18.50 27.40 -4.45
C ALA A 228 -19.45 28.50 -3.98
N ARG A 229 -19.81 28.53 -2.69
CA ARG A 229 -20.58 29.61 -2.08
C ARG A 229 -19.84 30.93 -2.12
N ARG A 230 -18.54 30.92 -1.78
CA ARG A 230 -17.66 32.10 -1.80
C ARG A 230 -17.50 32.66 -3.22
N ARG A 231 -17.27 31.83 -4.23
CA ARG A 231 -17.20 32.19 -5.65
C ARG A 231 -18.52 32.77 -6.15
N ASN A 232 -19.66 32.18 -5.76
CA ASN A 232 -20.96 32.72 -6.11
C ASN A 232 -21.23 34.08 -5.48
N LEU A 233 -20.78 34.29 -4.23
CA LEU A 233 -20.88 35.58 -3.56
C LEU A 233 -19.99 36.62 -4.25
N ALA A 234 -18.72 36.29 -4.53
CA ALA A 234 -17.80 37.15 -5.26
C ALA A 234 -18.34 37.52 -6.66
N ARG A 235 -18.91 36.54 -7.38
CA ARG A 235 -19.55 36.77 -8.68
C ARG A 235 -20.76 37.72 -8.59
N LYS A 236 -21.60 37.60 -7.54
CA LYS A 236 -22.71 38.52 -7.29
C LYS A 236 -22.23 39.93 -6.98
N GLU A 237 -21.19 40.06 -6.16
CA GLU A 237 -20.59 41.37 -5.83
C GLU A 237 -19.94 42.03 -7.07
N LEU A 238 -19.22 41.25 -7.89
CA LEU A 238 -18.64 41.72 -9.16
C LEU A 238 -19.73 42.14 -10.14
N ALA A 239 -20.81 41.36 -10.29
CA ALA A 239 -21.93 41.70 -11.14
C ALA A 239 -22.67 42.96 -10.65
N TRP A 240 -22.73 43.18 -9.34
CA TRP A 240 -23.30 44.40 -8.75
C TRP A 240 -22.37 45.60 -9.03
N LEU A 241 -21.06 45.46 -8.89
CA LEU A 241 -20.08 46.49 -9.23
C LEU A 241 -20.10 46.85 -10.73
N ALA A 242 -20.23 45.84 -11.61
CA ALA A 242 -20.29 46.04 -13.08
C ALA A 242 -21.56 46.76 -13.55
N ARG A 243 -22.69 46.65 -12.82
CA ARG A 243 -23.94 47.35 -13.14
C ARG A 243 -23.98 48.82 -12.80
N GLY A 244 -22.84 49.44 -12.43
CA GLY A 244 -22.68 50.86 -12.27
C GLY A 244 -23.47 51.41 -11.08
N ALA A 245 -23.05 51.09 -9.88
CA ALA A 245 -23.52 51.76 -8.68
C ALA A 245 -23.19 53.23 -8.76
N ARG A 246 -24.22 54.06 -8.77
CA ARG A 246 -24.09 55.54 -8.83
C ARG A 246 -23.13 56.02 -7.76
N ALA A 247 -22.10 56.77 -8.20
CA ALA A 247 -20.97 57.23 -7.43
C ALA A 247 -21.36 58.23 -6.32
N ARG A 248 -21.84 57.77 -5.18
CA ARG A 248 -21.95 58.59 -3.94
C ARG A 248 -22.11 57.71 -2.69
N SER A 249 -21.07 57.02 -2.22
CA SER A 249 -20.91 56.75 -0.79
C SER A 249 -19.59 56.03 -0.47
N THR A 250 -19.04 56.27 0.72
CA THR A 250 -17.84 55.68 1.31
C THR A 250 -17.91 54.15 1.46
N LYS A 251 -19.08 53.57 1.41
CA LYS A 251 -19.34 52.10 1.41
C LYS A 251 -18.77 51.36 0.20
N GLN A 252 -18.59 52.02 -0.96
CA GLN A 252 -18.07 51.41 -2.18
C GLN A 252 -16.63 50.93 -2.07
N LYS A 253 -15.78 51.66 -1.34
CA LYS A 253 -14.36 51.28 -1.17
C LYS A 253 -14.20 49.99 -0.33
N PHE A 254 -15.08 49.77 0.63
CA PHE A 254 -15.06 48.60 1.49
C PHE A 254 -15.47 47.34 0.71
N HIS A 255 -16.50 47.41 -0.11
CA HIS A 255 -16.94 46.27 -0.94
C HIS A 255 -15.96 45.92 -2.05
N VAL A 256 -15.28 46.90 -2.67
CA VAL A 256 -14.20 46.62 -3.66
C VAL A 256 -13.02 45.95 -3.02
N LYS A 257 -12.64 46.36 -1.79
CA LYS A 257 -11.54 45.71 -1.04
C LYS A 257 -11.91 44.29 -0.65
N ALA A 258 -13.10 44.07 -0.09
CA ALA A 258 -13.60 42.75 0.29
C ALA A 258 -13.74 41.78 -0.91
N ALA A 259 -14.21 42.27 -2.07
CA ALA A 259 -14.31 41.47 -3.30
C ALA A 259 -12.91 41.12 -3.87
N ARG A 260 -11.91 42.00 -3.75
CA ARG A 260 -10.54 41.74 -4.17
C ARG A 260 -9.84 40.73 -3.23
N GLU A 261 -10.05 40.85 -1.93
CA GLU A 261 -9.55 39.88 -0.95
C GLU A 261 -10.16 38.50 -1.16
N LEU A 262 -11.47 38.41 -1.46
CA LEU A 262 -12.16 37.15 -1.81
C LEU A 262 -11.64 36.50 -3.10
N ILE A 263 -11.13 37.27 -4.06
CA ILE A 263 -10.62 36.76 -5.35
C ILE A 263 -9.13 36.36 -5.23
N ALA A 264 -8.37 37.07 -4.39
CA ALA A 264 -6.94 36.82 -4.21
C ALA A 264 -6.62 35.51 -3.46
N ASP A 265 -7.61 34.92 -2.78
CA ASP A 265 -7.49 33.74 -1.94
C ASP A 265 -8.25 32.54 -2.57
N VAL A 266 -8.02 32.27 -3.86
CA VAL A 266 -8.62 31.14 -4.58
C VAL A 266 -7.58 30.02 -4.66
N PRO A 267 -7.82 28.85 -4.00
CA PRO A 267 -6.98 27.69 -4.18
C PRO A 267 -7.07 27.15 -5.61
N ASP A 268 -5.98 26.61 -6.12
CA ASP A 268 -5.96 25.97 -7.43
C ASP A 268 -6.88 24.74 -7.47
N ALA A 269 -7.67 24.61 -8.54
CA ALA A 269 -8.59 23.50 -8.73
C ALA A 269 -7.79 22.18 -8.84
N ARG A 270 -8.08 21.21 -7.95
CA ARG A 270 -7.53 19.85 -8.03
C ARG A 270 -8.02 19.18 -9.30
N ASN A 271 -7.10 18.84 -10.21
CA ASN A 271 -7.39 18.09 -11.43
C ASN A 271 -7.32 16.58 -11.13
N THR A 272 -8.46 15.93 -11.01
CA THR A 272 -8.56 14.46 -11.03
C THR A 272 -8.28 13.93 -12.43
N LEU A 273 -7.32 13.04 -12.53
CA LEU A 273 -6.88 12.44 -13.78
C LEU A 273 -7.77 11.25 -14.14
N GLN A 274 -8.50 11.33 -15.24
CA GLN A 274 -9.12 10.18 -15.89
C GLN A 274 -8.40 9.95 -17.21
N LEU A 275 -7.47 8.99 -17.27
CA LEU A 275 -6.74 8.60 -18.49
C LEU A 275 -7.47 7.43 -19.20
N LYS A 276 -8.75 7.58 -19.42
CA LYS A 276 -9.64 6.51 -19.91
C LYS A 276 -9.40 6.02 -21.34
N GLN A 277 -8.38 6.31 -22.04
CA GLN A 277 -8.04 5.73 -23.35
C GLN A 277 -6.74 6.34 -23.90
N MET A 278 -5.57 5.95 -23.38
CA MET A 278 -4.37 5.98 -24.21
C MET A 278 -4.47 4.82 -25.21
N ALA A 279 -4.28 5.10 -26.50
CA ALA A 279 -4.34 4.07 -27.53
C ALA A 279 -3.22 3.06 -27.29
N VAL A 280 -3.56 1.91 -26.74
CA VAL A 280 -2.63 0.79 -26.57
C VAL A 280 -2.49 0.08 -27.90
N SER A 281 -1.27 -0.22 -28.30
CA SER A 281 -1.02 -0.99 -29.53
C SER A 281 -1.70 -2.36 -29.44
N ARG A 282 -2.32 -2.82 -30.55
CA ARG A 282 -3.18 -4.01 -30.58
C ARG A 282 -2.41 -5.26 -30.17
N LEU A 283 -2.81 -5.91 -29.07
CA LEU A 283 -2.29 -7.19 -28.63
C LEU A 283 -2.82 -8.35 -29.49
N GLY A 284 -1.96 -9.35 -29.74
CA GLY A 284 -2.34 -10.64 -30.30
C GLY A 284 -3.12 -11.49 -29.27
N LYS A 285 -3.42 -12.74 -29.63
CA LYS A 285 -4.15 -13.68 -28.75
C LYS A 285 -3.32 -14.21 -27.56
N MET A 286 -2.00 -14.08 -27.60
CA MET A 286 -1.04 -14.56 -26.61
C MET A 286 -0.07 -13.43 -26.26
N VAL A 287 0.22 -13.23 -25.01
CA VAL A 287 1.20 -12.26 -24.51
C VAL A 287 2.48 -12.99 -24.14
N VAL A 288 2.48 -13.82 -23.13
CA VAL A 288 3.62 -14.66 -22.72
C VAL A 288 3.11 -16.04 -22.32
N ASP A 289 3.83 -17.07 -22.73
CA ASP A 289 3.57 -18.47 -22.41
C ASP A 289 4.86 -19.09 -21.86
N LEU A 290 4.82 -19.45 -20.58
CA LEU A 290 5.89 -20.13 -19.86
C LEU A 290 5.55 -21.63 -19.78
N GLU A 291 6.42 -22.50 -20.32
CA GLU A 291 6.25 -23.97 -20.31
C GLU A 291 7.43 -24.58 -19.54
N ASP A 292 7.17 -25.16 -18.35
CA ASP A 292 8.11 -25.91 -17.51
C ASP A 292 9.42 -25.14 -17.22
N VAL A 293 9.28 -23.85 -16.95
CA VAL A 293 10.40 -22.91 -16.81
C VAL A 293 11.06 -23.05 -15.45
N SER A 294 12.38 -23.30 -15.45
CA SER A 294 13.21 -23.27 -14.23
C SER A 294 14.43 -22.38 -14.43
N VAL A 295 14.82 -21.69 -13.35
CA VAL A 295 16.00 -20.82 -13.32
C VAL A 295 16.87 -21.19 -12.11
N ALA A 296 18.15 -21.48 -12.38
CA ALA A 296 19.14 -21.74 -11.35
C ALA A 296 20.36 -20.84 -11.56
N TYR A 297 20.83 -20.22 -10.48
CA TYR A 297 22.08 -19.48 -10.48
C TYR A 297 23.25 -20.37 -10.04
N PRO A 298 24.44 -20.25 -10.67
CA PRO A 298 25.61 -20.95 -10.20
C PRO A 298 25.94 -20.51 -8.77
N GLY A 299 26.16 -21.47 -7.87
CA GLY A 299 26.56 -21.18 -6.49
C GLY A 299 27.86 -20.38 -6.47
N ASN A 300 27.89 -19.28 -5.73
CA ASN A 300 29.10 -18.49 -5.53
C ASN A 300 29.99 -19.21 -4.50
N ASN A 301 30.85 -20.14 -4.97
CA ASN A 301 31.83 -20.81 -4.14
C ASN A 301 32.92 -19.80 -3.77
N GLY A 302 32.71 -19.06 -2.67
CA GLY A 302 33.82 -18.46 -1.91
C GLY A 302 34.67 -19.59 -1.33
N ALA A 303 35.85 -19.74 -1.88
CA ALA A 303 37.07 -20.43 -1.41
C ALA A 303 36.93 -21.26 -0.11
N ASP A 304 36.27 -22.42 -0.16
CA ASP A 304 36.58 -23.57 0.68
C ASP A 304 36.26 -24.82 -0.17
N GLU A 305 37.28 -25.34 -0.84
CA GLU A 305 37.24 -26.60 -1.54
C GLU A 305 37.14 -27.74 -0.53
N GLU A 306 36.25 -28.65 -0.81
CA GLU A 306 36.03 -30.01 -0.33
C GLU A 306 34.75 -30.21 0.49
N THR A 307 33.58 -30.21 -0.18
CA THR A 307 32.53 -31.24 -0.07
C THR A 307 31.28 -30.87 -0.82
N SER A 308 30.84 -31.81 -1.65
CA SER A 308 29.51 -31.93 -2.30
C SER A 308 29.17 -31.03 -3.50
N SER A 309 29.09 -31.72 -4.65
CA SER A 309 28.25 -31.52 -5.86
C SER A 309 27.72 -30.09 -6.10
N GLY A 310 28.23 -29.45 -7.13
CA GLY A 310 27.79 -28.15 -7.67
C GLY A 310 26.32 -28.10 -8.13
N ALA A 311 25.40 -28.16 -7.20
CA ALA A 311 24.01 -27.87 -7.48
C ALA A 311 23.83 -26.35 -7.32
N GLY A 312 23.62 -25.65 -8.46
CA GLY A 312 23.23 -24.24 -8.46
C GLY A 312 21.97 -24.02 -7.61
N HIS A 313 21.84 -22.83 -7.01
CA HIS A 313 20.63 -22.47 -6.27
C HIS A 313 19.48 -22.26 -7.26
N THR A 314 18.48 -23.17 -7.24
CA THR A 314 17.27 -23.04 -8.04
C THR A 314 16.37 -21.98 -7.42
N VAL A 315 16.05 -20.94 -8.19
CA VAL A 315 15.20 -19.81 -7.78
C VAL A 315 13.79 -19.97 -8.30
N LEU A 316 13.62 -20.47 -9.53
CA LEU A 316 12.33 -20.81 -10.12
C LEU A 316 12.33 -22.29 -10.49
N ASP A 317 11.26 -23.02 -10.17
CA ASP A 317 11.16 -24.47 -10.32
C ASP A 317 9.86 -24.85 -11.02
N ASP A 318 9.98 -25.35 -12.27
CA ASP A 318 8.89 -25.93 -13.06
C ASP A 318 7.64 -25.04 -13.18
N ILE A 319 7.86 -23.76 -13.57
CA ILE A 319 6.79 -22.78 -13.73
C ILE A 319 6.13 -22.95 -15.09
N THR A 320 4.82 -23.26 -15.10
CA THR A 320 3.97 -23.23 -16.28
C THR A 320 2.88 -22.19 -16.06
N TRP A 321 2.91 -21.11 -16.87
CA TRP A 321 2.01 -19.97 -16.71
C TRP A 321 1.70 -19.30 -18.04
N LEU A 322 0.41 -19.11 -18.34
CA LEU A 322 -0.08 -18.44 -19.53
C LEU A 322 -0.59 -17.04 -19.18
N ILE A 323 -0.05 -16.04 -19.85
CA ILE A 323 -0.45 -14.63 -19.72
C ILE A 323 -1.13 -14.19 -21.00
N GLY A 324 -2.38 -13.79 -20.89
CA GLY A 324 -3.24 -13.35 -21.99
C GLY A 324 -3.32 -11.82 -22.15
N PRO A 325 -3.96 -11.36 -23.23
CA PRO A 325 -4.19 -9.93 -23.44
C PRO A 325 -5.25 -9.39 -22.47
N GLY A 326 -4.89 -8.34 -21.73
CA GLY A 326 -5.76 -7.70 -20.73
C GLY A 326 -5.76 -8.36 -19.37
N ASP A 327 -4.95 -9.41 -19.15
CA ASP A 327 -4.78 -10.01 -17.82
C ASP A 327 -4.09 -9.03 -16.88
N ARG A 328 -4.53 -9.05 -15.62
CA ARG A 328 -4.03 -8.16 -14.57
C ARG A 328 -3.64 -9.00 -13.35
N PHE A 329 -2.34 -9.23 -13.21
CA PHE A 329 -1.79 -10.14 -12.22
C PHE A 329 -1.01 -9.41 -11.14
N GLY A 330 -1.31 -9.74 -9.87
CA GLY A 330 -0.54 -9.37 -8.70
C GLY A 330 0.36 -10.52 -8.27
N ILE A 331 1.61 -10.23 -7.92
CA ILE A 331 2.57 -11.23 -7.44
C ILE A 331 3.06 -10.80 -6.06
N VAL A 332 2.89 -11.69 -5.09
CA VAL A 332 3.39 -11.56 -3.72
C VAL A 332 4.42 -12.65 -3.39
N GLY A 333 5.18 -12.49 -2.34
CA GLY A 333 6.14 -13.48 -1.88
C GLY A 333 7.24 -12.89 -1.03
N ALA A 334 7.96 -13.72 -0.29
CA ALA A 334 9.06 -13.33 0.58
C ALA A 334 10.18 -12.58 -0.20
N ASN A 335 10.97 -11.80 0.52
CA ASN A 335 12.16 -11.19 -0.05
C ASN A 335 13.17 -12.29 -0.45
N GLY A 336 13.66 -12.20 -1.69
CA GLY A 336 14.54 -13.24 -2.25
C GLY A 336 13.84 -14.48 -2.84
N ALA A 337 12.50 -14.55 -2.83
CA ALA A 337 11.75 -15.67 -3.41
C ALA A 337 11.90 -15.82 -4.93
N GLY A 338 12.50 -14.84 -5.62
CA GLY A 338 12.71 -14.87 -7.07
C GLY A 338 11.71 -14.03 -7.87
N LYS A 339 10.98 -13.11 -7.24
CA LYS A 339 9.99 -12.24 -7.91
C LYS A 339 10.59 -11.48 -9.10
N SER A 340 11.68 -10.75 -8.89
CA SER A 340 12.36 -10.01 -9.97
C SER A 340 12.95 -10.93 -11.03
N THR A 341 13.44 -12.12 -10.65
CA THR A 341 13.89 -13.17 -11.60
C THR A 341 12.74 -13.60 -12.52
N LEU A 342 11.56 -13.82 -11.95
CA LEU A 342 10.36 -14.17 -12.71
C LEU A 342 9.98 -13.05 -13.70
N LEU A 343 10.01 -11.79 -13.27
CA LEU A 343 9.75 -10.65 -14.16
C LEU A 343 10.74 -10.58 -15.32
N HIS A 344 12.05 -10.82 -15.07
CA HIS A 344 13.08 -10.86 -16.11
C HIS A 344 12.93 -12.04 -17.10
N VAL A 345 12.37 -13.15 -16.65
CA VAL A 345 12.00 -14.25 -17.55
C VAL A 345 10.80 -13.88 -18.42
N ILE A 346 9.81 -13.20 -17.86
CA ILE A 346 8.58 -12.77 -18.56
C ILE A 346 8.90 -11.75 -19.64
N ASP A 347 9.76 -10.75 -19.35
CA ASP A 347 10.15 -9.72 -20.32
C ASP A 347 11.21 -10.19 -21.34
N GLY A 348 11.77 -11.40 -21.11
CA GLY A 348 12.77 -12.01 -21.98
C GLY A 348 14.19 -11.48 -21.77
N SER A 349 14.45 -10.68 -20.75
CA SER A 349 15.80 -10.20 -20.39
C SER A 349 16.67 -11.29 -19.76
N LEU A 350 16.05 -12.35 -19.22
CA LEU A 350 16.71 -13.52 -18.64
C LEU A 350 16.25 -14.80 -19.36
N GLU A 351 17.20 -15.56 -19.92
CA GLU A 351 16.91 -16.89 -20.47
C GLU A 351 16.80 -17.92 -19.35
N PRO A 352 15.75 -18.79 -19.36
CA PRO A 352 15.60 -19.84 -18.35
C PRO A 352 16.68 -20.91 -18.49
N SER A 353 17.05 -21.55 -17.37
CA SER A 353 17.99 -22.69 -17.36
C SER A 353 17.38 -23.95 -18.00
N SER A 354 16.06 -24.12 -17.90
CA SER A 354 15.27 -25.16 -18.58
C SER A 354 13.86 -24.68 -18.85
N GLY A 355 13.12 -25.39 -19.73
CA GLY A 355 11.79 -25.01 -20.16
C GLY A 355 11.80 -24.10 -21.38
N ARG A 356 10.69 -23.45 -21.64
CA ARG A 356 10.52 -22.57 -22.81
C ARG A 356 9.69 -21.34 -22.48
N VAL A 357 10.12 -20.19 -22.98
CA VAL A 357 9.39 -18.92 -22.95
C VAL A 357 8.98 -18.54 -24.36
N ARG A 358 7.70 -18.24 -24.57
CA ARG A 358 7.18 -17.76 -25.84
C ARG A 358 6.55 -16.39 -25.64
N ILE A 359 7.08 -15.38 -26.29
CA ILE A 359 6.57 -14.00 -26.27
C ILE A 359 5.84 -13.69 -27.57
N GLY A 360 4.68 -13.08 -27.47
CA GLY A 360 3.86 -12.68 -28.62
C GLY A 360 4.57 -11.63 -29.48
N LYS A 361 4.49 -11.77 -30.81
CA LYS A 361 5.21 -10.88 -31.77
C LYS A 361 4.80 -9.42 -31.70
N THR A 362 3.62 -9.11 -31.16
CA THR A 362 3.09 -7.75 -31.05
C THR A 362 3.25 -7.15 -29.64
N VAL A 363 3.90 -7.90 -28.74
CA VAL A 363 4.14 -7.47 -27.38
C VAL A 363 5.16 -6.34 -27.35
N LYS A 364 4.81 -5.27 -26.63
CA LYS A 364 5.68 -4.15 -26.33
C LYS A 364 5.68 -3.96 -24.83
N PHE A 365 6.71 -4.51 -24.20
CA PHE A 365 6.89 -4.38 -22.76
C PHE A 365 7.30 -2.96 -22.38
N ALA A 366 6.82 -2.52 -21.23
CA ALA A 366 7.45 -1.47 -20.44
C ALA A 366 7.61 -1.98 -19.03
N VAL A 367 8.80 -1.79 -18.47
CA VAL A 367 9.16 -2.26 -17.14
C VAL A 367 9.40 -1.05 -16.25
N LEU A 368 8.62 -0.92 -15.19
CA LEU A 368 8.89 0.04 -14.13
C LEU A 368 9.69 -0.67 -13.04
N SER A 369 11.01 -0.63 -13.18
CA SER A 369 11.94 -1.23 -12.21
C SER A 369 12.12 -0.34 -10.97
N GLN A 370 12.68 -0.89 -9.89
CA GLN A 370 13.09 -0.10 -8.72
C GLN A 370 14.19 0.93 -9.07
N ARG A 371 15.02 0.63 -10.07
CA ARG A 371 16.07 1.52 -10.55
C ARG A 371 15.48 2.54 -11.54
N LEU A 372 16.01 3.75 -11.49
CA LEU A 372 15.62 4.84 -12.40
C LEU A 372 16.49 4.83 -13.69
N ASP A 373 16.80 3.63 -14.20
CA ASP A 373 17.76 3.43 -15.30
C ASP A 373 17.33 4.21 -16.57
N GLU A 374 16.02 4.38 -16.81
CA GLU A 374 15.50 5.16 -17.97
C GLU A 374 15.78 6.67 -17.85
N LEU A 375 15.99 7.16 -16.63
CA LEU A 375 16.37 8.54 -16.39
C LEU A 375 17.89 8.74 -16.36
N GLU A 376 18.67 7.66 -16.29
CA GLU A 376 20.12 7.72 -16.44
C GLU A 376 20.47 8.25 -17.83
N GLY A 377 21.39 9.19 -17.90
CA GLY A 377 21.72 9.89 -19.15
C GLY A 377 20.77 11.02 -19.55
N LEU A 378 19.64 11.22 -18.85
CA LEU A 378 18.74 12.36 -19.04
C LEU A 378 18.96 13.47 -18.01
N GLY A 379 19.85 13.28 -17.05
CA GLY A 379 20.07 14.19 -15.91
C GLY A 379 20.34 15.64 -16.25
N GLU A 380 21.06 15.90 -17.34
CA GLU A 380 21.42 17.25 -17.78
C GLU A 380 20.29 17.99 -18.53
N TYR A 381 19.27 17.26 -19.01
CA TYR A 381 18.15 17.85 -19.72
C TYR A 381 17.06 18.31 -18.76
N THR A 382 16.35 19.37 -19.12
CA THR A 382 15.15 19.78 -18.39
C THR A 382 13.99 18.81 -18.67
N VAL A 383 13.04 18.74 -17.75
CA VAL A 383 11.82 17.92 -17.90
C VAL A 383 11.14 18.22 -19.26
N ASN A 384 11.00 19.50 -19.61
CA ASN A 384 10.37 19.94 -20.85
C ASN A 384 11.14 19.47 -22.10
N GLU A 385 12.49 19.49 -22.07
CA GLU A 385 13.31 18.99 -23.18
C GLU A 385 13.16 17.48 -23.38
N VAL A 386 13.05 16.74 -22.29
CA VAL A 386 12.81 15.29 -22.34
C VAL A 386 11.44 15.00 -22.93
N LEU A 387 10.38 15.69 -22.44
CA LEU A 387 9.03 15.55 -22.96
C LEU A 387 8.92 15.93 -24.46
N GLY A 388 9.71 16.90 -24.90
CA GLY A 388 9.78 17.33 -26.31
C GLY A 388 10.33 16.27 -27.29
N ARG A 389 10.92 15.16 -26.79
CA ARG A 389 11.39 14.03 -27.62
C ARG A 389 10.27 13.06 -28.01
N TYR A 390 9.13 13.15 -27.34
CA TYR A 390 7.95 12.32 -27.58
C TYR A 390 7.00 13.00 -28.57
N ARG A 391 5.91 12.31 -28.93
CA ARG A 391 4.88 12.91 -29.80
C ARG A 391 4.31 14.17 -29.18
N SER A 392 4.01 15.16 -30.01
CA SER A 392 3.48 16.44 -29.53
C SER A 392 2.07 16.35 -28.95
N VAL A 393 1.30 15.33 -29.35
CA VAL A 393 -0.11 15.16 -28.97
C VAL A 393 -0.45 13.68 -28.79
N TYR A 394 -1.17 13.38 -27.73
CA TYR A 394 -1.74 12.07 -27.42
C TYR A 394 -3.25 12.20 -27.27
N LEU A 395 -3.98 11.16 -27.67
CA LEU A 395 -5.42 11.08 -27.45
C LEU A 395 -5.68 10.47 -26.06
N VAL A 396 -6.20 11.29 -25.15
CA VAL A 396 -6.59 10.87 -23.79
C VAL A 396 -8.05 11.23 -23.61
N ASP A 397 -8.92 10.27 -23.35
CA ASP A 397 -10.39 10.45 -23.23
C ASP A 397 -11.02 11.14 -24.48
N GLY A 398 -10.51 10.84 -25.66
CA GLY A 398 -10.96 11.45 -26.89
C GLY A 398 -10.59 12.95 -27.04
N LYS A 399 -9.73 13.48 -26.15
CA LYS A 399 -9.18 14.84 -26.21
C LYS A 399 -7.70 14.80 -26.56
N GLU A 400 -7.29 15.71 -27.41
CA GLU A 400 -5.87 15.95 -27.68
C GLU A 400 -5.19 16.55 -26.45
N THR A 401 -4.16 15.89 -25.92
CA THR A 401 -3.42 16.30 -24.73
C THR A 401 -1.93 16.25 -25.02
N THR A 402 -1.19 17.26 -24.61
CA THR A 402 0.28 17.28 -24.76
C THR A 402 0.97 16.56 -23.62
N PRO A 403 2.22 16.04 -23.79
CA PRO A 403 3.02 15.46 -22.71
C PRO A 403 3.20 16.39 -21.51
N VAL A 404 3.36 17.70 -21.76
CA VAL A 404 3.46 18.72 -20.72
C VAL A 404 2.19 18.78 -19.86
N GLN A 405 1.01 18.80 -20.51
CA GLN A 405 -0.27 18.78 -19.78
C GLN A 405 -0.48 17.49 -18.98
N LEU A 406 0.03 16.35 -19.49
CA LEU A 406 0.00 15.09 -18.72
C LEU A 406 0.92 15.18 -17.49
N MET A 407 2.09 15.80 -17.64
CA MET A 407 3.03 16.01 -16.53
C MET A 407 2.47 16.94 -15.47
N GLU A 408 1.83 18.05 -15.88
CA GLU A 408 1.13 18.96 -14.96
C GLU A 408 -0.01 18.24 -14.21
N ARG A 409 -0.74 17.37 -14.88
CA ARG A 409 -1.75 16.53 -14.24
C ARG A 409 -1.16 15.53 -13.23
N LEU A 410 0.08 15.07 -13.43
CA LEU A 410 0.83 14.26 -12.45
C LEU A 410 1.42 15.10 -11.31
N GLY A 411 0.99 16.37 -11.17
CA GLY A 411 1.37 17.24 -10.06
C GLY A 411 2.72 17.93 -10.22
N PHE A 412 3.20 18.12 -11.47
CA PHE A 412 4.32 19.02 -11.74
C PHE A 412 3.82 20.43 -11.94
N GLU A 413 4.42 21.37 -11.25
CA GLU A 413 4.19 22.79 -11.51
C GLU A 413 4.93 23.24 -12.77
N SER A 414 4.40 24.22 -13.49
CA SER A 414 5.03 24.76 -14.70
C SER A 414 6.48 25.21 -14.48
N ALA A 415 6.82 25.70 -13.27
CA ALA A 415 8.20 26.05 -12.92
C ALA A 415 9.13 24.84 -12.86
N GLN A 416 8.64 23.69 -12.39
CA GLN A 416 9.40 22.44 -12.26
C GLN A 416 9.70 21.80 -13.63
N LEU A 417 8.93 22.12 -14.68
CA LEU A 417 9.19 21.64 -16.04
C LEU A 417 10.51 22.16 -16.61
N MET A 418 11.04 23.26 -16.08
CA MET A 418 12.34 23.83 -16.46
C MET A 418 13.51 23.33 -15.59
N THR A 419 13.22 22.47 -14.60
CA THR A 419 14.25 21.88 -13.73
C THR A 419 14.97 20.75 -14.45
N PRO A 420 16.33 20.64 -14.37
CA PRO A 420 17.08 19.49 -14.83
C PRO A 420 16.62 18.21 -14.11
N VAL A 421 16.57 17.09 -14.86
CA VAL A 421 16.09 15.79 -14.31
C VAL A 421 16.92 15.35 -13.09
N ARG A 422 18.23 15.62 -13.06
CA ARG A 422 19.08 15.28 -11.91
C ARG A 422 18.63 15.94 -10.61
N ASP A 423 18.08 17.16 -10.69
CA ASP A 423 17.70 18.00 -9.54
C ASP A 423 16.28 17.70 -9.03
N LEU A 424 15.56 16.78 -9.68
CA LEU A 424 14.25 16.30 -9.24
C LEU A 424 14.37 15.43 -7.98
N SER A 425 13.38 15.55 -7.08
CA SER A 425 13.24 14.62 -5.96
C SER A 425 12.96 13.19 -6.42
N GLY A 426 13.18 12.18 -5.56
CA GLY A 426 12.91 10.77 -5.87
C GLY A 426 11.48 10.55 -6.37
N GLY A 427 10.48 11.07 -5.67
CA GLY A 427 9.08 10.99 -6.07
C GLY A 427 8.77 11.72 -7.40
N GLN A 428 9.44 12.85 -7.68
CA GLN A 428 9.30 13.53 -8.97
C GLN A 428 9.92 12.72 -10.11
N LYS A 429 11.09 12.12 -9.89
CA LYS A 429 11.74 11.21 -10.85
C LYS A 429 10.84 10.02 -11.16
N ARG A 430 10.21 9.42 -10.13
CA ARG A 430 9.31 8.28 -10.28
C ARG A 430 8.05 8.64 -11.10
N ARG A 431 7.46 9.82 -10.84
CA ARG A 431 6.33 10.34 -11.63
C ARG A 431 6.70 10.58 -13.09
N MET A 432 7.88 11.14 -13.31
CA MET A 432 8.39 11.36 -14.66
C MET A 432 8.62 10.03 -15.39
N GLN A 433 9.26 9.04 -14.75
CA GLN A 433 9.48 7.71 -15.29
C GLN A 433 8.15 7.06 -15.70
N LEU A 434 7.15 7.08 -14.83
CA LEU A 434 5.82 6.54 -15.13
C LEU A 434 5.20 7.21 -16.38
N LEU A 435 5.28 8.54 -16.48
CA LEU A 435 4.77 9.23 -17.65
C LEU A 435 5.53 8.84 -18.93
N LEU A 436 6.87 8.80 -18.90
CA LEU A 436 7.67 8.44 -20.06
C LEU A 436 7.33 7.03 -20.57
N ILE A 437 7.14 6.08 -19.64
CA ILE A 437 6.68 4.73 -19.95
C ILE A 437 5.34 4.76 -20.68
N LEU A 438 4.38 5.53 -20.19
CA LEU A 438 3.04 5.61 -20.80
C LEU A 438 3.05 6.31 -22.17
N LEU A 439 3.92 7.32 -22.35
CA LEU A 439 4.08 8.02 -23.64
C LEU A 439 4.64 7.10 -24.74
N ASP A 440 5.30 6.02 -24.38
CA ASP A 440 5.76 5.00 -25.31
C ASP A 440 4.64 4.05 -25.80
N GLU A 441 3.42 4.19 -25.29
CA GLU A 441 2.26 3.37 -25.67
C GLU A 441 2.54 1.85 -25.57
N PRO A 442 2.98 1.32 -24.39
CA PRO A 442 3.17 -0.11 -24.21
C PRO A 442 1.82 -0.83 -24.19
N ASN A 443 1.86 -2.15 -24.44
CA ASN A 443 0.67 -3.00 -24.30
C ASN A 443 0.81 -4.06 -23.19
N VAL A 444 2.01 -4.19 -22.62
CA VAL A 444 2.29 -4.98 -21.41
C VAL A 444 3.11 -4.11 -20.47
N LEU A 445 2.62 -3.93 -19.24
CA LEU A 445 3.29 -3.17 -18.20
C LEU A 445 3.69 -4.10 -17.07
N ILE A 446 4.97 -4.12 -16.75
CA ILE A 446 5.56 -4.86 -15.65
C ILE A 446 6.02 -3.84 -14.60
N MET A 447 5.60 -4.01 -13.36
CA MET A 447 5.92 -3.11 -12.27
C MET A 447 6.51 -3.89 -11.09
N ASP A 448 7.74 -3.55 -10.71
CA ASP A 448 8.42 -4.11 -9.54
C ASP A 448 8.46 -3.06 -8.43
N GLU A 449 7.68 -3.28 -7.37
CA GLU A 449 7.51 -2.38 -6.22
C GLU A 449 7.23 -0.92 -6.62
N PRO A 450 6.16 -0.66 -7.38
CA PRO A 450 5.90 0.68 -7.92
C PRO A 450 5.57 1.72 -6.87
N GLY A 451 5.10 1.30 -5.69
CA GLY A 451 4.69 2.18 -4.58
C GLY A 451 5.85 2.75 -3.78
N ASN A 452 7.06 2.17 -3.88
CA ASN A 452 8.20 2.65 -3.13
C ASN A 452 8.52 4.11 -3.50
N ASP A 453 8.82 4.92 -2.48
CA ASP A 453 9.13 6.36 -2.59
C ASP A 453 7.96 7.25 -3.07
N LEU A 454 6.74 6.73 -3.26
CA LEU A 454 5.54 7.51 -3.57
C LEU A 454 4.77 7.83 -2.29
N ASP A 455 4.25 9.05 -2.21
CA ASP A 455 3.30 9.41 -1.16
C ASP A 455 1.90 8.86 -1.45
N THR A 456 1.04 8.86 -0.44
CA THR A 456 -0.32 8.30 -0.51
C THR A 456 -1.19 8.96 -1.58
N ASP A 457 -1.01 10.27 -1.84
CA ASP A 457 -1.74 10.99 -2.89
C ASP A 457 -1.29 10.50 -4.28
N MET A 458 0.01 10.26 -4.46
CA MET A 458 0.55 9.75 -5.72
C MET A 458 0.23 8.28 -5.96
N LEU A 459 0.20 7.47 -4.90
CA LEU A 459 -0.28 6.09 -4.99
C LEU A 459 -1.71 6.07 -5.51
N ALA A 460 -2.60 6.93 -4.99
CA ALA A 460 -3.98 7.03 -5.46
C ALA A 460 -4.07 7.45 -6.95
N VAL A 461 -3.24 8.41 -7.40
CA VAL A 461 -3.18 8.82 -8.82
C VAL A 461 -2.69 7.68 -9.70
N MET A 462 -1.66 6.94 -9.26
CA MET A 462 -1.14 5.79 -10.01
C MET A 462 -2.18 4.67 -10.10
N GLU A 463 -2.89 4.39 -9.02
CA GLU A 463 -3.97 3.41 -8.99
C GLU A 463 -5.09 3.77 -9.97
N ASP A 464 -5.58 5.02 -9.96
CA ASP A 464 -6.59 5.49 -10.90
C ASP A 464 -6.15 5.36 -12.36
N LEU A 465 -4.86 5.61 -12.62
CA LEU A 465 -4.27 5.46 -13.93
C LEU A 465 -4.21 3.99 -14.36
N LEU A 466 -3.73 3.13 -13.48
CA LEU A 466 -3.62 1.69 -13.74
C LEU A 466 -4.99 1.03 -13.86
N ASP A 467 -5.97 1.41 -13.03
CA ASP A 467 -7.33 0.88 -13.07
C ASP A 467 -7.99 1.08 -14.46
N THR A 468 -7.72 2.20 -15.10
CA THR A 468 -8.27 2.53 -16.41
C THR A 468 -7.41 2.10 -17.60
N TRP A 469 -6.20 1.58 -17.35
CA TRP A 469 -5.28 1.18 -18.42
C TRP A 469 -5.68 -0.16 -19.06
N PRO A 470 -5.85 -0.23 -20.41
CA PRO A 470 -6.46 -1.39 -21.07
C PRO A 470 -5.48 -2.51 -21.44
N GLY A 471 -4.20 -2.41 -21.12
CA GLY A 471 -3.17 -3.40 -21.43
C GLY A 471 -3.07 -4.54 -20.40
N THR A 472 -2.16 -5.49 -20.65
CA THR A 472 -1.80 -6.54 -19.70
C THR A 472 -0.89 -5.99 -18.61
N LEU A 473 -1.25 -6.18 -17.34
CA LEU A 473 -0.57 -5.63 -16.18
C LEU A 473 -0.02 -6.75 -15.29
N ILE A 474 1.25 -6.65 -14.93
CA ILE A 474 1.90 -7.54 -13.96
C ILE A 474 2.54 -6.65 -12.89
N VAL A 475 2.10 -6.79 -11.64
CA VAL A 475 2.56 -5.97 -10.51
C VAL A 475 3.11 -6.85 -9.43
N VAL A 476 4.35 -6.61 -9.04
CA VAL A 476 4.93 -7.13 -7.80
C VAL A 476 4.85 -6.01 -6.78
N SER A 477 4.19 -6.24 -5.65
CA SER A 477 4.11 -5.26 -4.58
C SER A 477 3.87 -5.91 -3.22
N HIS A 478 4.27 -5.20 -2.17
CA HIS A 478 3.91 -5.50 -0.79
C HIS A 478 2.71 -4.66 -0.30
N ASP A 479 2.21 -3.72 -1.11
CA ASP A 479 1.01 -2.94 -0.81
C ASP A 479 -0.25 -3.73 -1.23
N SER A 480 -0.98 -4.24 -0.24
CA SER A 480 -2.22 -5.00 -0.45
C SER A 480 -3.32 -4.19 -1.12
N TYR A 481 -3.48 -2.92 -0.74
CA TYR A 481 -4.48 -2.02 -1.33
C TYR A 481 -4.23 -1.78 -2.82
N LEU A 482 -2.95 -1.57 -3.20
CA LEU A 482 -2.58 -1.43 -4.60
C LEU A 482 -2.94 -2.70 -5.39
N LEU A 483 -2.53 -3.88 -4.88
CA LEU A 483 -2.78 -5.13 -5.58
C LEU A 483 -4.27 -5.43 -5.72
N GLU A 484 -5.06 -5.28 -4.66
CA GLU A 484 -6.51 -5.51 -4.71
C GLU A 484 -7.23 -4.57 -5.68
N ARG A 485 -6.75 -3.33 -5.80
CA ARG A 485 -7.39 -2.34 -6.67
C ARG A 485 -7.04 -2.50 -8.15
N VAL A 486 -5.77 -2.81 -8.47
CA VAL A 486 -5.29 -2.77 -9.86
C VAL A 486 -5.17 -4.14 -10.53
N THR A 487 -5.37 -5.24 -9.79
CA THR A 487 -5.24 -6.61 -10.33
C THR A 487 -6.51 -7.44 -10.14
N ASP A 488 -6.77 -8.35 -11.10
CA ASP A 488 -7.94 -9.24 -11.08
C ASP A 488 -7.63 -10.58 -10.41
N GLN A 489 -6.36 -11.00 -10.43
CA GLN A 489 -5.90 -12.26 -9.85
C GLN A 489 -4.55 -12.05 -9.17
N GLN A 490 -4.34 -12.75 -8.06
CA GLN A 490 -3.12 -12.68 -7.30
C GLN A 490 -2.45 -14.04 -7.20
N PHE A 491 -1.13 -14.02 -7.18
CA PHE A 491 -0.28 -15.21 -7.13
C PHE A 491 0.79 -15.03 -6.08
N ALA A 492 1.09 -16.08 -5.32
CA ALA A 492 2.25 -16.14 -4.45
C ALA A 492 3.40 -16.86 -5.14
N LEU A 493 4.60 -16.32 -5.04
CA LEU A 493 5.82 -17.04 -5.36
C LEU A 493 6.40 -17.62 -4.07
N ASP A 494 6.27 -18.94 -3.93
CA ASP A 494 6.74 -19.68 -2.76
C ASP A 494 7.60 -20.87 -3.18
N ASN A 495 8.81 -20.98 -2.60
CA ASN A 495 9.77 -22.05 -2.89
C ASN A 495 9.99 -22.28 -4.41
N GLY A 496 10.09 -21.19 -5.17
CA GLY A 496 10.30 -21.23 -6.62
C GLY A 496 9.06 -21.59 -7.47
N LYS A 497 7.88 -21.76 -6.87
CA LYS A 497 6.63 -22.11 -7.53
C LYS A 497 5.61 -20.99 -7.45
N ILE A 498 4.79 -20.89 -8.50
CA ILE A 498 3.66 -19.95 -8.52
C ILE A 498 2.42 -20.65 -7.97
N VAL A 499 1.80 -20.05 -6.97
CA VAL A 499 0.57 -20.50 -6.31
C VAL A 499 -0.53 -19.46 -6.53
N HIS A 500 -1.63 -19.84 -7.14
CA HIS A 500 -2.79 -18.96 -7.32
C HIS A 500 -3.51 -18.72 -5.98
N LEU A 501 -3.89 -17.48 -5.71
CA LEU A 501 -4.57 -17.00 -4.50
C LEU A 501 -6.01 -16.57 -4.83
N PRO A 502 -6.98 -17.49 -4.85
CA PRO A 502 -8.36 -17.16 -5.22
C PRO A 502 -9.06 -16.17 -4.25
N GLY A 503 -8.71 -16.18 -2.99
CA GLY A 503 -9.18 -15.25 -1.95
C GLY A 503 -8.29 -14.03 -1.78
N GLY A 504 -7.37 -13.78 -2.73
CA GLY A 504 -6.49 -12.63 -2.70
C GLY A 504 -5.40 -12.73 -1.64
N ILE A 505 -5.01 -11.59 -1.09
CA ILE A 505 -3.91 -11.48 -0.12
C ILE A 505 -4.21 -12.22 1.18
N ASN A 506 -5.48 -12.37 1.56
CA ASN A 506 -5.86 -13.15 2.73
C ASN A 506 -5.43 -14.62 2.62
N ASP A 507 -5.55 -15.22 1.42
CA ASP A 507 -5.05 -16.59 1.19
C ASP A 507 -3.52 -16.69 1.37
N TYR A 508 -2.79 -15.62 1.03
CA TYR A 508 -1.34 -15.54 1.28
C TYR A 508 -1.01 -15.53 2.77
N PHE A 509 -1.72 -14.75 3.55
CA PHE A 509 -1.57 -14.74 5.00
C PHE A 509 -1.90 -16.08 5.63
N ASP A 510 -3.00 -16.73 5.20
CA ASP A 510 -3.36 -18.08 5.62
C ASP A 510 -2.28 -19.13 5.28
N MET A 511 -1.62 -18.96 4.13
CA MET A 511 -0.51 -19.82 3.70
C MET A 511 0.71 -19.64 4.61
N LEU A 512 1.05 -18.40 4.97
CA LEU A 512 2.15 -18.09 5.90
C LEU A 512 1.89 -18.68 7.30
N ASP A 513 0.67 -18.54 7.83
CA ASP A 513 0.29 -19.08 9.14
C ASP A 513 0.42 -20.60 9.18
N ARG A 514 -0.02 -21.29 8.13
CA ARG A 514 0.14 -22.77 8.01
C ARG A 514 1.59 -23.21 7.91
N SER A 515 2.44 -22.42 7.24
CA SER A 515 3.87 -22.70 7.12
C SER A 515 4.59 -22.50 8.46
N ALA A 516 4.22 -21.48 9.23
CA ALA A 516 4.74 -21.21 10.57
C ALA A 516 4.36 -22.34 11.57
N ASP A 517 3.12 -22.82 11.54
CA ASP A 517 2.65 -23.93 12.38
C ASP A 517 3.36 -25.26 12.05
N ASN A 518 3.58 -25.55 10.77
CA ASN A 518 4.33 -26.74 10.35
C ASN A 518 5.79 -26.67 10.79
N GLY A 519 6.44 -25.49 10.75
CA GLY A 519 7.81 -25.28 11.23
C GLY A 519 7.92 -25.48 12.75
N ARG A 520 6.95 -25.02 13.54
CA ARG A 520 6.90 -25.24 15.01
C ARG A 520 6.73 -26.73 15.36
N HIS A 521 5.95 -27.47 14.58
CA HIS A 521 5.77 -28.92 14.79
C HIS A 521 7.01 -29.76 14.42
N LEU A 522 7.81 -29.34 13.45
CA LEU A 522 9.07 -30.03 13.10
C LEU A 522 10.19 -29.75 14.09
N GLY A 523 10.27 -28.52 14.65
CA GLY A 523 11.23 -28.18 15.71
C GLY A 523 10.94 -28.85 17.06
N ALA A 524 9.67 -29.08 17.39
CA ALA A 524 9.26 -29.78 18.61
C ALA A 524 9.41 -31.33 18.53
N SER A 525 9.45 -31.90 17.31
CA SER A 525 9.51 -33.36 17.10
C SER A 525 10.92 -33.96 17.27
N ALA A 526 11.97 -33.14 17.39
CA ALA A 526 13.34 -33.65 17.60
C ALA A 526 13.67 -33.96 19.08
N ALA A 527 12.82 -33.57 20.04
CA ALA A 527 13.14 -33.65 21.46
C ALA A 527 12.35 -34.68 22.29
N VAL A 528 11.28 -35.29 21.78
CA VAL A 528 10.53 -36.31 22.56
C VAL A 528 10.04 -37.44 21.65
N SER A 529 10.83 -38.48 21.58
CA SER A 529 10.38 -39.82 21.19
C SER A 529 10.08 -40.61 22.46
N GLN A 530 8.83 -40.62 22.89
CA GLN A 530 8.15 -41.76 23.54
C GLN A 530 6.77 -41.37 24.12
N ALA A 531 5.78 -42.17 23.76
CA ALA A 531 4.43 -42.34 24.32
C ALA A 531 3.25 -41.67 23.60
N ALA A 532 2.53 -42.51 22.84
CA ALA A 532 1.14 -42.32 22.37
C ALA A 532 0.15 -42.31 23.57
N PRO A 533 -1.13 -41.81 23.39
CA PRO A 533 -2.08 -42.50 22.52
C PRO A 533 -2.99 -41.61 21.66
N GLU A 534 -3.33 -42.15 20.51
CA GLU A 534 -4.39 -41.74 19.59
C GLU A 534 -5.75 -41.68 20.28
N GLN A 535 -6.43 -40.53 20.21
CA GLN A 535 -7.90 -40.45 20.26
C GLN A 535 -8.51 -39.12 19.77
N ASP A 536 -7.71 -38.10 19.36
CA ASP A 536 -8.26 -36.78 18.93
C ASP A 536 -8.26 -36.56 17.39
N GLY A 537 -7.75 -37.52 16.62
CA GLY A 537 -7.57 -37.37 15.18
C GLY A 537 -8.87 -37.39 14.33
N ASP A 538 -9.92 -38.02 14.81
CA ASP A 538 -11.15 -38.21 14.00
C ASP A 538 -12.17 -37.07 14.17
N ARG A 539 -12.20 -36.42 15.35
CA ARG A 539 -13.09 -35.27 15.60
C ARG A 539 -12.60 -34.00 14.86
N GLY A 540 -11.30 -33.79 14.81
CA GLY A 540 -10.71 -32.68 14.06
C GLY A 540 -10.84 -32.83 12.55
N LYS A 541 -10.76 -34.06 12.04
CA LYS A 541 -11.00 -34.35 10.61
C LYS A 541 -12.47 -34.17 10.20
N ALA A 542 -13.42 -34.59 11.06
CA ALA A 542 -14.83 -34.37 10.82
C ALA A 542 -15.22 -32.89 10.86
N LEU A 543 -14.68 -32.09 11.77
CA LEU A 543 -14.93 -30.64 11.85
C LEU A 543 -14.36 -29.91 10.63
N ARG A 544 -13.16 -30.26 10.19
CA ARG A 544 -12.56 -29.70 8.95
C ARG A 544 -13.35 -30.07 7.70
N ALA A 545 -13.89 -31.29 7.63
CA ALA A 545 -14.75 -31.72 6.54
C ALA A 545 -16.07 -30.94 6.54
N ALA A 546 -16.70 -30.75 7.71
CA ALA A 546 -17.93 -29.97 7.86
C ALA A 546 -17.72 -28.47 7.49
N LYS A 547 -16.62 -27.85 7.92
CA LYS A 547 -16.27 -26.46 7.54
C LYS A 547 -16.04 -26.32 6.02
N ARG A 548 -15.38 -27.30 5.39
CA ARG A 548 -15.23 -27.31 3.90
C ARG A 548 -16.56 -27.44 3.17
N GLU A 549 -17.48 -28.23 3.71
CA GLU A 549 -18.81 -28.38 3.13
C GLU A 549 -19.66 -27.12 3.32
N ALA A 550 -19.60 -26.50 4.51
CA ALA A 550 -20.22 -25.20 4.79
C ALA A 550 -19.70 -24.11 3.85
N SER A 551 -18.39 -24.01 3.62
CA SER A 551 -17.78 -23.05 2.70
C SER A 551 -18.24 -23.26 1.24
N ARG A 552 -18.32 -24.53 0.78
CA ARG A 552 -18.86 -24.82 -0.57
C ARG A 552 -20.33 -24.44 -0.70
N ARG A 553 -21.13 -24.66 0.35
CA ARG A 553 -22.55 -24.33 0.40
C ARG A 553 -22.75 -22.80 0.44
N ALA A 554 -21.97 -22.08 1.22
CA ALA A 554 -21.96 -20.61 1.26
C ALA A 554 -21.64 -20.01 -0.13
N GLY A 555 -20.60 -20.46 -0.82
CA GLY A 555 -20.27 -20.01 -2.18
C GLY A 555 -21.32 -20.42 -3.25
N SER A 556 -22.14 -21.46 -3.00
CA SER A 556 -23.28 -21.78 -3.86
C SER A 556 -24.45 -20.82 -3.65
N ILE A 557 -24.71 -20.46 -2.39
CA ILE A 557 -25.77 -19.52 -2.01
C ILE A 557 -25.45 -18.14 -2.54
N GLU A 558 -24.23 -17.67 -2.41
CA GLU A 558 -23.77 -16.39 -2.92
C GLU A 558 -24.00 -16.24 -4.44
N ARG A 559 -23.68 -17.30 -5.21
CA ARG A 559 -23.96 -17.32 -6.65
C ARG A 559 -25.47 -17.26 -6.96
N LYS A 560 -26.33 -17.86 -6.12
CA LYS A 560 -27.79 -17.75 -6.26
C LYS A 560 -28.28 -16.34 -5.94
N ILE A 561 -27.79 -15.74 -4.87
CA ILE A 561 -28.11 -14.34 -4.49
C ILE A 561 -27.74 -13.39 -5.61
N ASN A 562 -26.53 -13.53 -6.20
CA ASN A 562 -26.09 -12.70 -7.32
C ASN A 562 -26.98 -12.85 -8.55
N LYS A 563 -27.44 -14.08 -8.85
CA LYS A 563 -28.38 -14.33 -9.95
C LYS A 563 -29.75 -13.71 -9.69
N LEU A 564 -30.26 -13.80 -8.46
CA LEU A 564 -31.54 -13.21 -8.07
C LEU A 564 -31.48 -11.67 -8.08
N ASN A 565 -30.36 -11.08 -7.65
CA ASN A 565 -30.12 -9.64 -7.74
C ASN A 565 -30.12 -9.15 -9.19
N ALA A 566 -29.49 -9.89 -10.11
CA ALA A 566 -29.56 -9.58 -11.55
C ALA A 566 -30.99 -9.64 -12.08
N SER A 567 -31.80 -10.61 -11.63
CA SER A 567 -33.22 -10.73 -11.98
C SER A 567 -34.05 -9.60 -11.40
N ARG A 568 -33.78 -9.18 -10.16
CA ARG A 568 -34.40 -8.01 -9.51
C ARG A 568 -34.19 -6.75 -10.32
N THR A 569 -32.93 -6.45 -10.69
CA THR A 569 -32.60 -5.28 -11.52
C THR A 569 -33.29 -5.32 -12.89
N GLY A 570 -33.45 -6.52 -13.46
CA GLY A 570 -34.20 -6.71 -14.70
C GLY A 570 -35.68 -6.37 -14.56
N ILE A 571 -36.34 -6.77 -13.47
CA ILE A 571 -37.74 -6.46 -13.17
C ILE A 571 -37.92 -4.95 -12.86
N GLU A 572 -37.04 -4.36 -12.07
CA GLU A 572 -37.02 -2.92 -11.79
C GLU A 572 -36.92 -2.10 -13.09
N SER A 573 -36.07 -2.54 -14.04
CA SER A 573 -35.99 -1.92 -15.37
C SER A 573 -37.25 -2.07 -16.19
N GLN A 574 -37.95 -3.22 -16.11
CA GLN A 574 -39.23 -3.45 -16.77
C GLN A 574 -40.33 -2.59 -16.14
N MET A 575 -40.34 -2.45 -14.81
CA MET A 575 -41.28 -1.55 -14.12
C MET A 575 -41.06 -0.11 -14.53
N ALA A 576 -39.81 0.34 -14.66
CA ALA A 576 -39.50 1.71 -15.11
C ALA A 576 -39.88 1.98 -16.59
N ALA A 577 -39.93 0.93 -17.42
CA ALA A 577 -40.34 1.01 -18.83
C ALA A 577 -41.86 0.77 -19.06
N CYS A 578 -42.60 0.38 -18.03
CA CYS A 578 -44.03 0.08 -18.13
C CYS A 578 -44.87 1.38 -18.20
N ASP A 579 -45.97 1.35 -18.96
CA ASP A 579 -46.90 2.49 -19.03
C ASP A 579 -47.49 2.73 -17.63
N PRO A 580 -47.47 3.97 -17.11
CA PRO A 580 -48.09 4.31 -15.81
C PRO A 580 -49.59 4.00 -15.70
N GLY A 581 -50.28 3.79 -16.84
CA GLY A 581 -51.68 3.39 -16.90
C GLY A 581 -51.93 1.87 -16.79
N ASP A 582 -50.91 1.04 -16.92
CA ASP A 582 -51.02 -0.44 -16.83
C ASP A 582 -50.88 -0.95 -15.39
N TYR A 583 -51.95 -0.77 -14.61
CA TYR A 583 -51.98 -1.21 -13.20
C TYR A 583 -51.88 -2.71 -13.02
N GLU A 584 -52.35 -3.54 -13.98
CA GLU A 584 -52.25 -4.98 -13.89
C GLU A 584 -50.83 -5.47 -14.16
N GLY A 585 -50.13 -4.89 -15.14
CA GLY A 585 -48.75 -5.16 -15.45
C GLY A 585 -47.81 -4.79 -14.29
N LEU A 586 -47.97 -3.58 -13.74
CA LEU A 586 -47.22 -3.10 -12.59
C LEU A 586 -47.46 -3.94 -11.34
N SER A 587 -48.72 -4.34 -11.06
CA SER A 587 -49.04 -5.21 -9.91
C SER A 587 -48.40 -6.59 -10.03
N ARG A 588 -48.34 -7.16 -11.26
CA ARG A 588 -47.68 -8.45 -11.52
C ARG A 588 -46.18 -8.37 -11.33
N LEU A 589 -45.51 -7.34 -11.85
CA LEU A 589 -44.09 -7.10 -11.70
C LEU A 589 -43.72 -6.85 -10.24
N ASN A 590 -44.52 -6.13 -9.49
CA ASN A 590 -44.34 -5.88 -8.06
C ASN A 590 -44.46 -7.19 -7.24
N ALA A 591 -45.42 -8.04 -7.56
CA ALA A 591 -45.54 -9.36 -6.92
C ALA A 591 -44.32 -10.25 -7.20
N GLN A 592 -43.78 -10.19 -8.42
CA GLN A 592 -42.52 -10.92 -8.76
C GLN A 592 -41.32 -10.34 -8.01
N LEU A 593 -41.20 -9.02 -7.86
CA LEU A 593 -40.16 -8.34 -7.11
C LEU A 593 -40.15 -8.79 -5.65
N HIS A 594 -41.32 -8.75 -4.99
CA HIS A 594 -41.44 -9.20 -3.59
C HIS A 594 -41.14 -10.69 -3.43
N GLY A 595 -41.46 -11.54 -4.43
CA GLY A 595 -41.07 -12.95 -4.42
C GLY A 595 -39.56 -13.16 -4.43
N ILE A 596 -38.86 -12.41 -5.27
CA ILE A 596 -37.39 -12.45 -5.37
C ILE A 596 -36.74 -11.88 -4.09
N GLU A 597 -37.25 -10.78 -3.55
CA GLU A 597 -36.75 -10.19 -2.30
C GLU A 597 -36.89 -11.16 -1.10
N ALA A 598 -38.01 -11.86 -1.02
CA ALA A 598 -38.23 -12.87 0.03
C ALA A 598 -37.27 -14.08 -0.13
N GLU A 599 -36.99 -14.49 -1.38
CA GLU A 599 -36.03 -15.58 -1.63
C GLU A 599 -34.59 -15.13 -1.32
N ILE A 600 -34.19 -13.90 -1.64
CA ILE A 600 -32.90 -13.34 -1.27
C ILE A 600 -32.74 -13.29 0.24
N ALA A 601 -33.73 -12.76 0.98
CA ALA A 601 -33.69 -12.67 2.43
C ALA A 601 -33.52 -14.05 3.10
N GLY A 602 -34.22 -15.09 2.60
CA GLY A 602 -34.04 -16.46 3.10
C GLY A 602 -32.66 -17.05 2.84
N LEU A 603 -32.08 -16.75 1.67
CA LEU A 603 -30.72 -17.17 1.33
C LEU A 603 -29.63 -16.42 2.10
N GLU A 604 -29.85 -15.14 2.39
CA GLU A 604 -28.96 -14.32 3.23
C GLU A 604 -28.93 -14.82 4.69
N GLU A 605 -30.10 -15.23 5.23
CA GLU A 605 -30.17 -15.83 6.57
C GLU A 605 -29.45 -17.19 6.62
N GLU A 606 -29.59 -18.03 5.58
CA GLU A 606 -28.85 -19.30 5.46
C GLU A 606 -27.35 -19.07 5.33
N TRP A 607 -26.95 -18.08 4.56
CA TRP A 607 -25.54 -17.71 4.35
C TRP A 607 -24.90 -17.19 5.65
N LEU A 608 -25.58 -16.31 6.39
CA LEU A 608 -25.13 -15.82 7.70
C LEU A 608 -24.96 -16.97 8.71
N GLY A 609 -25.89 -17.91 8.76
CA GLY A 609 -25.77 -19.09 9.63
C GLY A 609 -24.58 -19.99 9.30
N LEU A 610 -24.22 -20.09 8.00
CA LEU A 610 -23.02 -20.81 7.57
C LEU A 610 -21.73 -20.04 7.90
N GLN A 611 -21.73 -18.73 7.83
CA GLN A 611 -20.61 -17.86 8.24
C GLN A 611 -20.37 -17.97 9.76
N GLU A 612 -21.41 -17.84 10.59
CA GLU A 612 -21.30 -18.05 12.03
C GLU A 612 -20.75 -19.45 12.37
N PHE A 613 -21.15 -20.47 11.61
CA PHE A 613 -20.62 -21.84 11.78
C PHE A 613 -19.13 -21.93 11.45
N MET A 614 -18.65 -21.19 10.45
CA MET A 614 -17.23 -21.18 10.06
C MET A 614 -16.36 -20.41 11.06
N GLU A 615 -16.89 -19.36 11.68
CA GLU A 615 -16.17 -18.50 12.66
C GLU A 615 -16.12 -19.10 14.07
N ASP A 616 -17.09 -19.95 14.45
CA ASP A 616 -17.11 -20.52 15.80
C ASP A 616 -16.00 -21.57 16.00
N THR A 617 -15.04 -21.22 16.88
CA THR A 617 -13.88 -22.04 17.26
C THR A 617 -13.96 -22.63 18.67
N GLY A 618 -15.13 -22.54 19.35
CA GLY A 618 -15.30 -22.92 20.76
C GLY A 618 -15.35 -24.45 21.00
N PRO A 619 -14.88 -24.94 22.19
CA PRO A 619 -14.81 -26.37 22.51
C PRO A 619 -16.17 -27.07 22.80
N ASN A 620 -17.29 -26.34 22.82
CA ASN A 620 -18.62 -26.83 23.20
C ASN A 620 -19.65 -26.88 22.05
N PHE A 621 -19.22 -27.13 20.83
CA PHE A 621 -20.09 -27.09 19.65
C PHE A 621 -20.97 -28.33 19.50
N ASN A 622 -22.29 -28.13 19.31
CA ASN A 622 -23.26 -29.18 19.10
C ASN A 622 -23.54 -29.39 17.59
N THR A 623 -22.97 -30.43 17.02
CA THR A 623 -23.07 -30.80 15.58
C THR A 623 -24.45 -31.23 15.12
N GLU A 624 -25.44 -31.42 16.01
CA GLU A 624 -26.78 -31.94 15.66
C GLU A 624 -27.72 -30.87 15.07
N LYS A 625 -27.37 -29.58 15.11
CA LYS A 625 -28.27 -28.50 14.67
C LYS A 625 -28.17 -28.18 13.16
N TYR A 626 -27.16 -28.68 12.46
CA TYR A 626 -26.86 -28.31 11.05
C TYR A 626 -26.58 -29.51 10.13
N GLY A 627 -26.87 -30.75 10.57
CA GLY A 627 -26.70 -31.96 9.80
C GLY A 627 -28.07 -32.53 9.41
N ASN A 628 -28.67 -31.97 8.34
CA ASN A 628 -29.67 -32.63 7.46
C ASN A 628 -29.68 -31.92 6.11
#